data_6d641e90788685e02f8b1770131eb7b6
#
_entry.id   6d641e90788685e02f8b1770131eb7b6
#
_cell.length_a   1.000
_cell.length_b   1.000
_cell.length_c   1.000
_cell.angle_alpha   90.00
_cell.angle_beta   90.00
_cell.angle_gamma   90.00
#
_symmetry.space_group_name_H-M   'P 1'
#
loop_
_entity.id
_entity.type
_entity.pdbx_description
1 polymer ?
#
loop_
_entity_poly.entity_id
_entity_poly.type
_entity_poly.pdbx_seq_one_letter_code
_entity_poly.pdbx_strand_id
1 'polypeptide(L)'
;ENSYCETPGNLTNLTLSQNQLDLVKALAKTGKPIILILNEGRPRLIADIEPLAKAVVNIMLPGNYGGDALANLVAGAANFSGKLPFTYPKEINSLITYDYKPCEHIGQQMEGAYNYDAQVSVQWAFGYGLSYTTFAYSNLKVDKPNFTADDVLTFTVDVKNTGNRIGKESVLLFS
;
A
#
# COMPACT_ATOMS: atom_id res chain seq x y z
N GLU A 1 12.48 10.30 -8.87
CA GLU A 1 12.57 11.29 -7.78
C GLU A 1 14.02 11.45 -7.34
N ASN A 2 14.38 12.66 -6.83
CA ASN A 2 15.66 12.84 -6.17
C ASN A 2 15.77 11.94 -4.93
N SER A 3 16.96 11.35 -4.72
CA SER A 3 17.19 10.41 -3.62
C SER A 3 17.17 11.04 -2.22
N TYR A 4 17.16 12.37 -2.13
CA TYR A 4 17.11 13.08 -0.85
C TYR A 4 15.71 13.14 -0.29
N CYS A 5 15.52 12.57 0.89
CA CYS A 5 14.28 12.62 1.66
C CYS A 5 14.33 13.59 2.84
N GLU A 6 15.47 14.20 3.10
CA GLU A 6 15.67 15.20 4.15
C GLU A 6 15.32 16.62 3.69
N THR A 7 15.49 17.60 4.56
CA THR A 7 15.12 19.01 4.31
C THR A 7 15.47 19.54 2.91
N PRO A 8 16.65 19.26 2.32
CA PRO A 8 16.96 19.69 0.95
C PRO A 8 16.04 19.06 -0.12
N GLY A 9 15.38 17.95 0.21
CA GLY A 9 14.45 17.26 -0.66
C GLY A 9 12.98 17.50 -0.31
N ASN A 10 12.66 18.46 0.54
CA ASN A 10 11.28 18.77 0.89
C ASN A 10 10.44 19.14 -0.34
N LEU A 11 9.24 18.62 -0.38
CA LEU A 11 8.29 18.87 -1.45
C LEU A 11 7.10 19.67 -0.93
N THR A 12 6.70 20.66 -1.70
CA THR A 12 5.47 21.43 -1.47
C THR A 12 4.29 20.86 -2.24
N ASN A 13 4.54 19.94 -3.17
CA ASN A 13 3.54 19.33 -4.04
C ASN A 13 3.89 17.85 -4.29
N LEU A 14 2.96 16.96 -4.03
CA LEU A 14 3.11 15.52 -4.25
C LEU A 14 2.63 15.06 -5.63
N THR A 15 2.12 15.95 -6.48
CA THR A 15 1.69 15.57 -7.83
C THR A 15 2.89 15.17 -8.71
N LEU A 16 2.67 14.27 -9.64
CA LEU A 16 3.62 13.97 -10.69
C LEU A 16 3.69 15.14 -11.70
N SER A 17 4.81 15.25 -12.41
CA SER A 17 4.91 16.23 -13.49
C SER A 17 3.92 15.92 -14.62
N GLN A 18 3.45 16.95 -15.31
CA GLN A 18 2.51 16.79 -16.43
C GLN A 18 3.04 15.82 -17.49
N ASN A 19 4.34 15.90 -17.81
CA ASN A 19 4.97 15.01 -18.80
C ASN A 19 4.87 13.52 -18.39
N GLN A 20 4.99 13.20 -17.10
CA GLN A 20 4.84 11.82 -16.61
C GLN A 20 3.40 11.34 -16.73
N LEU A 21 2.44 12.19 -16.38
CA LEU A 21 1.01 11.88 -16.54
C LEU A 21 0.65 11.67 -18.02
N ASP A 22 1.11 12.55 -18.88
CA ASP A 22 0.84 12.48 -20.32
C ASP A 22 1.47 11.24 -20.96
N LEU A 23 2.66 10.84 -20.53
CA LEU A 23 3.30 9.62 -20.98
C LEU A 23 2.42 8.38 -20.67
N VAL A 24 1.96 8.24 -19.45
CA VAL A 24 1.10 7.10 -19.06
C VAL A 24 -0.21 7.12 -19.85
N LYS A 25 -0.84 8.29 -19.99
CA LYS A 25 -2.07 8.46 -20.77
C LYS A 25 -1.87 8.13 -22.26
N ALA A 26 -0.72 8.50 -22.83
CA ALA A 26 -0.38 8.17 -24.22
C ALA A 26 -0.15 6.66 -24.39
N LEU A 27 0.57 6.03 -23.48
CA LEU A 27 0.78 4.58 -23.50
C LEU A 27 -0.54 3.81 -23.36
N ALA A 28 -1.45 4.27 -22.50
CA ALA A 28 -2.75 3.63 -22.32
C ALA A 28 -3.58 3.59 -23.61
N LYS A 29 -3.47 4.62 -24.46
CA LYS A 29 -4.15 4.67 -25.78
C LYS A 29 -3.68 3.56 -26.75
N THR A 30 -2.53 2.95 -26.49
CA THR A 30 -2.04 1.83 -27.33
C THR A 30 -2.76 0.51 -27.06
N GLY A 31 -3.55 0.43 -25.98
CA GLY A 31 -4.23 -0.79 -25.54
C GLY A 31 -3.30 -1.86 -24.97
N LYS A 32 -2.00 -1.59 -24.84
CA LYS A 32 -1.04 -2.51 -24.24
C LYS A 32 -1.13 -2.45 -22.71
N PRO A 33 -0.96 -3.58 -22.01
CA PRO A 33 -0.93 -3.58 -20.55
C PRO A 33 0.26 -2.77 -20.03
N ILE A 34 0.02 -1.96 -19.00
CA ILE A 34 1.01 -1.12 -18.35
C ILE A 34 1.29 -1.69 -16.95
N ILE A 35 2.56 -1.85 -16.62
CA ILE A 35 3.05 -2.02 -15.26
C ILE A 35 3.65 -0.70 -14.84
N LEU A 36 3.03 -0.03 -13.88
CA LEU A 36 3.53 1.24 -13.34
C LEU A 36 4.53 0.94 -12.22
N ILE A 37 5.77 1.38 -12.38
CA ILE A 37 6.83 1.20 -11.39
C ILE A 37 7.10 2.56 -10.76
N LEU A 38 6.90 2.64 -9.43
CA LEU A 38 7.10 3.84 -8.63
C LEU A 38 8.48 3.74 -7.96
N ASN A 39 9.44 4.53 -8.44
CA ASN A 39 10.74 4.71 -7.82
C ASN A 39 10.72 6.07 -7.10
N GLU A 40 10.37 6.06 -5.85
CA GLU A 40 10.06 7.26 -5.09
C GLU A 40 10.44 7.13 -3.63
N GLY A 41 10.96 8.19 -3.04
CA GLY A 41 11.21 8.27 -1.59
C GLY A 41 10.00 8.79 -0.81
N ARG A 42 9.06 9.44 -1.49
CA ARG A 42 7.78 9.92 -0.95
C ARG A 42 6.64 9.52 -1.87
N PRO A 43 5.48 9.16 -1.32
CA PRO A 43 4.34 8.79 -2.13
C PRO A 43 3.90 9.95 -3.03
N ARG A 44 3.79 9.70 -4.33
CA ARG A 44 3.28 10.64 -5.32
C ARG A 44 1.82 10.36 -5.61
N LEU A 45 1.03 11.40 -5.81
CA LEU A 45 -0.38 11.25 -6.16
C LEU A 45 -0.50 10.64 -7.56
N ILE A 46 -1.09 9.47 -7.63
CA ILE A 46 -1.21 8.67 -8.87
C ILE A 46 -2.65 8.31 -9.22
N ALA A 47 -3.63 8.85 -8.50
CA ALA A 47 -5.04 8.51 -8.67
C ALA A 47 -5.52 8.64 -10.14
N ASP A 48 -4.96 9.57 -10.91
CA ASP A 48 -5.32 9.79 -12.30
C ASP A 48 -4.76 8.75 -13.28
N ILE A 49 -3.69 8.06 -12.91
CA ILE A 49 -2.98 7.13 -13.81
C ILE A 49 -3.00 5.69 -13.32
N GLU A 50 -3.25 5.47 -12.04
CA GLU A 50 -3.33 4.12 -11.47
C GLU A 50 -4.40 3.26 -12.17
N PRO A 51 -5.63 3.77 -12.47
CA PRO A 51 -6.64 2.99 -13.16
C PRO A 51 -6.28 2.58 -14.59
N LEU A 52 -5.27 3.22 -15.18
CA LEU A 52 -4.76 2.91 -16.52
C LEU A 52 -3.73 1.77 -16.48
N ALA A 53 -3.18 1.45 -15.32
CA ALA A 53 -2.21 0.38 -15.12
C ALA A 53 -2.90 -0.97 -14.83
N LYS A 54 -2.28 -2.05 -15.26
CA LYS A 54 -2.67 -3.43 -14.90
C LYS A 54 -2.03 -3.89 -13.58
N ALA A 55 -0.90 -3.27 -13.23
CA ALA A 55 -0.24 -3.50 -11.96
C ALA A 55 0.56 -2.24 -11.58
N VAL A 56 0.69 -2.02 -10.28
CA VAL A 56 1.55 -0.98 -9.72
C VAL A 56 2.56 -1.64 -8.78
N VAL A 57 3.82 -1.31 -8.94
CA VAL A 57 4.92 -1.81 -8.09
C VAL A 57 5.63 -0.62 -7.49
N ASN A 58 5.55 -0.45 -6.18
CA ASN A 58 6.32 0.54 -5.46
C ASN A 58 7.64 -0.10 -5.02
N ILE A 59 8.75 0.42 -5.52
CA ILE A 59 10.09 -0.07 -5.22
C ILE A 59 10.86 0.85 -4.25
N MET A 60 10.24 1.92 -3.79
CA MET A 60 10.88 2.91 -2.93
C MET A 60 12.20 3.42 -3.54
N LEU A 61 13.28 3.44 -2.76
CA LEU A 61 14.64 3.75 -3.19
C LEU A 61 15.49 2.47 -3.12
N PRO A 62 15.49 1.63 -4.17
CA PRO A 62 15.95 0.23 -4.08
C PRO A 62 17.47 0.06 -4.12
N GLY A 63 18.24 1.14 -4.29
CA GLY A 63 19.68 1.09 -4.39
C GLY A 63 20.19 0.43 -5.69
N ASN A 64 21.47 0.05 -5.68
CA ASN A 64 22.17 -0.36 -6.90
C ASN A 64 21.70 -1.69 -7.49
N TYR A 65 21.19 -2.60 -6.65
CA TYR A 65 20.72 -3.94 -7.08
C TYR A 65 19.21 -4.04 -7.26
N GLY A 66 18.50 -2.91 -7.16
CA GLY A 66 17.06 -2.88 -7.26
C GLY A 66 16.51 -3.32 -8.60
N GLY A 67 17.26 -3.08 -9.68
CA GLY A 67 16.88 -3.50 -11.03
C GLY A 67 16.79 -5.02 -11.17
N ASP A 68 17.80 -5.76 -10.68
CA ASP A 68 17.83 -7.22 -10.72
C ASP A 68 16.71 -7.84 -9.87
N ALA A 69 16.47 -7.27 -8.66
CA ALA A 69 15.39 -7.69 -7.79
C ALA A 69 14.03 -7.48 -8.44
N LEU A 70 13.81 -6.32 -9.04
CA LEU A 70 12.58 -5.99 -9.74
C LEU A 70 12.34 -6.91 -10.95
N ALA A 71 13.37 -7.17 -11.74
CA ALA A 71 13.29 -8.09 -12.89
C ALA A 71 12.85 -9.49 -12.46
N ASN A 72 13.42 -10.03 -11.39
CA ASN A 72 13.04 -11.33 -10.83
C ASN A 72 11.60 -11.35 -10.32
N LEU A 73 11.15 -10.28 -9.69
CA LEU A 73 9.77 -10.16 -9.21
C LEU A 73 8.79 -10.09 -10.39
N VAL A 74 9.01 -9.21 -11.35
CA VAL A 74 8.10 -9.03 -12.50
C VAL A 74 8.07 -10.26 -13.40
N ALA A 75 9.22 -10.93 -13.59
CA ALA A 75 9.29 -12.19 -14.33
C ALA A 75 8.70 -13.40 -13.57
N GLY A 76 8.36 -13.23 -12.29
CA GLY A 76 7.80 -14.30 -11.45
C GLY A 76 8.82 -15.31 -10.95
N ALA A 77 10.12 -15.05 -11.10
CA ALA A 77 11.20 -15.87 -10.51
C ALA A 77 11.23 -15.73 -8.98
N ALA A 78 10.83 -14.57 -8.46
CA ALA A 78 10.58 -14.32 -7.05
C ALA A 78 9.11 -13.92 -6.83
N ASN A 79 8.65 -13.99 -5.59
CA ASN A 79 7.29 -13.60 -5.23
C ASN A 79 7.29 -12.30 -4.43
N PHE A 80 6.31 -11.45 -4.68
CA PHE A 80 6.07 -10.25 -3.87
C PHE A 80 5.62 -10.64 -2.47
N SER A 81 6.20 -9.97 -1.47
CA SER A 81 5.84 -10.16 -0.05
C SER A 81 5.80 -8.83 0.72
N GLY A 82 6.23 -7.74 0.08
CA GLY A 82 6.23 -6.42 0.70
C GLY A 82 4.80 -5.91 0.93
N LYS A 83 4.59 -5.26 2.06
CA LYS A 83 3.39 -4.52 2.41
C LYS A 83 3.74 -3.06 2.59
N LEU A 84 2.81 -2.16 2.28
CA LEU A 84 3.02 -0.74 2.47
C LEU A 84 3.26 -0.41 3.95
N PRO A 85 4.40 0.22 4.29
CA PRO A 85 4.70 0.61 5.66
C PRO A 85 4.11 1.97 6.04
N PHE A 86 3.21 2.49 5.24
CA PHE A 86 2.47 3.74 5.44
C PHE A 86 1.17 3.72 4.65
N THR A 87 0.26 4.63 4.95
CA THR A 87 -0.94 4.86 4.14
C THR A 87 -0.58 5.65 2.89
N TYR A 88 -0.90 5.11 1.72
CA TYR A 88 -0.63 5.79 0.45
C TYR A 88 -1.73 6.83 0.17
N PRO A 89 -1.41 8.14 0.06
CA PRO A 89 -2.40 9.18 -0.13
C PRO A 89 -3.00 9.12 -1.56
N LYS A 90 -4.27 9.41 -1.66
CA LYS A 90 -4.98 9.51 -2.94
C LYS A 90 -5.09 10.95 -3.44
N GLU A 91 -5.24 11.89 -2.51
CA GLU A 91 -5.55 13.28 -2.77
C GLU A 91 -4.63 14.21 -1.99
N ILE A 92 -4.55 15.47 -2.43
CA ILE A 92 -3.85 16.53 -1.71
C ILE A 92 -4.64 16.85 -0.44
N ASN A 93 -3.90 17.11 0.65
CA ASN A 93 -4.47 17.52 1.94
C ASN A 93 -5.45 16.53 2.58
N SER A 94 -5.37 15.26 2.22
CA SER A 94 -6.12 14.22 2.91
C SER A 94 -5.66 14.13 4.37
N LEU A 95 -6.60 14.24 5.30
CA LEU A 95 -6.36 14.01 6.73
C LEU A 95 -6.37 12.50 6.99
N ILE A 96 -5.25 11.86 6.67
CA ILE A 96 -5.07 10.43 6.89
C ILE A 96 -3.98 10.19 7.92
N THR A 97 -4.17 9.17 8.75
CA THR A 97 -3.12 8.70 9.65
C THR A 97 -2.06 7.91 8.86
N TYR A 98 -0.85 7.87 9.41
CA TYR A 98 0.24 7.09 8.86
C TYR A 98 -0.13 5.61 8.70
N ASP A 99 -0.84 5.06 9.65
CA ASP A 99 -1.23 3.65 9.77
C ASP A 99 -2.73 3.44 9.56
N TYR A 100 -3.36 4.25 8.71
CA TYR A 100 -4.79 4.15 8.41
C TYR A 100 -5.19 2.72 8.03
N LYS A 101 -6.15 2.19 8.75
CA LYS A 101 -6.67 0.83 8.59
C LYS A 101 -8.05 0.87 7.91
N PRO A 102 -8.39 -0.11 7.07
CA PRO A 102 -9.72 -0.17 6.45
C PRO A 102 -10.88 -0.18 7.46
N CYS A 103 -10.65 -0.68 8.68
CA CYS A 103 -11.66 -0.69 9.75
C CYS A 103 -11.93 0.71 10.34
N GLU A 104 -11.06 1.68 10.10
CA GLU A 104 -11.26 3.07 10.51
C GLU A 104 -12.12 3.84 9.50
N HIS A 105 -12.41 3.24 8.35
CA HIS A 105 -13.28 3.85 7.36
C HIS A 105 -14.73 3.82 7.84
N ILE A 106 -15.26 4.97 8.16
CA ILE A 106 -16.69 5.13 8.51
C ILE A 106 -17.49 5.15 7.20
N GLY A 107 -17.94 3.97 6.79
CA GLY A 107 -18.68 3.80 5.53
C GLY A 107 -20.14 4.27 5.57
N GLN A 108 -20.60 4.82 6.69
CA GLN A 108 -21.97 5.32 6.82
C GLN A 108 -21.99 6.84 6.67
N GLN A 109 -22.73 7.29 5.68
CA GLN A 109 -23.10 8.68 5.56
C GLN A 109 -24.05 9.02 6.72
N MET A 110 -23.60 9.85 7.66
CA MET A 110 -24.50 10.37 8.70
C MET A 110 -25.53 11.29 8.04
N GLU A 111 -26.79 11.14 8.36
CA GLU A 111 -27.82 12.08 7.95
C GLU A 111 -27.54 13.42 8.68
N GLY A 112 -27.19 14.44 7.91
CA GLY A 112 -26.88 15.78 8.42
C GLY A 112 -25.67 16.42 7.75
N ALA A 113 -25.52 17.71 7.96
CA ALA A 113 -24.61 18.57 7.20
C ALA A 113 -23.10 18.42 7.53
N TYR A 114 -22.70 17.51 8.42
CA TYR A 114 -21.37 17.56 9.04
C TYR A 114 -20.55 16.28 8.85
N ASN A 115 -20.57 15.74 7.65
CA ASN A 115 -19.87 14.51 7.33
C ASN A 115 -18.47 14.77 6.72
N TYR A 116 -17.80 15.81 7.19
CA TYR A 116 -16.53 16.28 6.61
C TYR A 116 -15.43 15.23 6.65
N ASP A 117 -15.46 14.31 7.61
CA ASP A 117 -14.42 13.31 7.84
C ASP A 117 -14.88 11.88 7.55
N ALA A 118 -16.11 11.68 7.09
CA ALA A 118 -16.70 10.36 6.99
C ALA A 118 -16.16 9.52 5.83
N GLN A 119 -15.49 10.13 4.88
CA GLN A 119 -14.93 9.44 3.73
C GLN A 119 -13.52 9.96 3.41
N VAL A 120 -12.54 9.53 4.20
CA VAL A 120 -11.15 9.75 3.84
C VAL A 120 -10.77 8.75 2.75
N SER A 121 -10.60 9.24 1.54
CA SER A 121 -10.18 8.42 0.41
C SER A 121 -8.66 8.23 0.43
N VAL A 122 -8.22 6.99 0.57
CA VAL A 122 -6.80 6.62 0.46
C VAL A 122 -6.57 5.84 -0.83
N GLN A 123 -5.37 5.91 -1.39
CA GLN A 123 -5.01 5.08 -2.54
C GLN A 123 -4.89 3.62 -2.09
N TRP A 124 -4.11 3.39 -1.03
CA TRP A 124 -3.98 2.10 -0.36
C TRP A 124 -3.73 2.31 1.13
N ALA A 125 -4.36 1.49 1.94
CA ALA A 125 -4.20 1.51 3.38
C ALA A 125 -2.81 1.01 3.81
N PHE A 126 -2.40 1.34 5.03
CA PHE A 126 -1.25 0.73 5.68
C PHE A 126 -1.36 -0.81 5.64
N GLY A 127 -0.26 -1.48 5.36
CA GLY A 127 -0.21 -2.93 5.27
C GLY A 127 -0.75 -3.52 3.97
N TYR A 128 -1.23 -2.69 3.03
CA TYR A 128 -1.67 -3.19 1.72
C TYR A 128 -0.49 -3.72 0.89
N GLY A 129 -0.72 -4.83 0.21
CA GLY A 129 0.24 -5.39 -0.74
C GLY A 129 -0.22 -6.75 -1.25
N LEU A 130 -0.03 -6.99 -2.53
CA LEU A 130 -0.41 -8.21 -3.22
C LEU A 130 0.78 -9.19 -3.33
N SER A 131 0.46 -10.43 -3.61
CA SER A 131 1.41 -11.52 -3.82
C SER A 131 0.95 -12.38 -5.01
N TYR A 132 1.81 -13.22 -5.53
CA TYR A 132 1.45 -14.26 -6.51
C TYR A 132 0.81 -15.49 -5.86
N THR A 133 0.63 -15.48 -4.55
CA THR A 133 -0.10 -16.49 -3.80
C THR A 133 -1.10 -15.83 -2.86
N THR A 134 -1.91 -16.62 -2.21
CA THR A 134 -2.92 -16.15 -1.25
C THR A 134 -2.74 -16.82 0.09
N PHE A 135 -3.18 -16.13 1.15
CA PHE A 135 -3.11 -16.64 2.52
C PHE A 135 -4.49 -16.56 3.16
N ALA A 136 -4.81 -17.56 3.95
CA ALA A 136 -6.01 -17.58 4.79
C ALA A 136 -5.60 -17.52 6.25
N TYR A 137 -6.36 -16.75 7.02
CA TYR A 137 -6.20 -16.60 8.47
C TYR A 137 -7.36 -17.32 9.15
N SER A 138 -7.06 -18.05 10.21
CA SER A 138 -8.07 -18.77 10.97
C SER A 138 -7.62 -18.96 12.43
N ASN A 139 -8.57 -19.38 13.28
CA ASN A 139 -8.29 -19.75 14.67
C ASN A 139 -7.59 -18.66 15.50
N LEU A 140 -7.96 -17.38 15.27
CA LEU A 140 -7.48 -16.32 16.16
C LEU A 140 -7.97 -16.58 17.59
N LYS A 141 -7.03 -16.61 18.52
CA LYS A 141 -7.29 -16.86 19.95
C LYS A 141 -6.47 -15.92 20.80
N VAL A 142 -6.99 -15.61 21.96
CA VAL A 142 -6.27 -14.96 23.05
C VAL A 142 -6.25 -15.91 24.25
N ASP A 143 -5.14 -15.95 24.95
CA ASP A 143 -4.94 -16.86 26.09
C ASP A 143 -5.78 -16.48 27.31
N LYS A 144 -6.10 -15.20 27.50
CA LYS A 144 -6.88 -14.67 28.62
C LYS A 144 -8.09 -13.88 28.10
N PRO A 145 -9.32 -14.35 28.34
CA PRO A 145 -10.54 -13.63 27.96
C PRO A 145 -10.84 -12.40 28.86
N ASN A 146 -10.34 -12.43 30.11
CA ASN A 146 -10.42 -11.31 31.05
C ASN A 146 -9.00 -10.93 31.47
N PHE A 147 -8.68 -9.65 31.37
CA PHE A 147 -7.34 -9.15 31.64
C PHE A 147 -7.38 -7.75 32.28
N THR A 148 -6.29 -7.41 32.93
CA THR A 148 -6.01 -6.09 33.51
C THR A 148 -4.89 -5.40 32.72
N ALA A 149 -4.60 -4.15 33.04
CA ALA A 149 -3.53 -3.39 32.37
C ALA A 149 -2.11 -4.00 32.58
N ASP A 150 -1.95 -4.79 33.63
CA ASP A 150 -0.65 -5.41 33.98
C ASP A 150 -0.47 -6.80 33.34
N ASP A 151 -1.49 -7.33 32.67
CA ASP A 151 -1.43 -8.64 32.06
C ASP A 151 -0.70 -8.61 30.70
N VAL A 152 0.11 -9.64 30.47
CA VAL A 152 0.63 -9.96 29.14
C VAL A 152 -0.37 -10.88 28.45
N LEU A 153 -0.80 -10.50 27.26
CA LEU A 153 -1.71 -11.27 26.43
C LEU A 153 -0.97 -11.97 25.30
N THR A 154 -1.29 -13.24 25.07
CA THR A 154 -0.77 -14.00 23.94
C THR A 154 -1.87 -14.22 22.91
N PHE A 155 -1.65 -13.68 21.71
CA PHE A 155 -2.50 -13.93 20.56
C PHE A 155 -1.89 -15.02 19.70
N THR A 156 -2.72 -15.94 19.24
CA THR A 156 -2.33 -16.97 18.27
C THR A 156 -3.26 -16.95 17.09
N VAL A 157 -2.70 -17.17 15.89
CA VAL A 157 -3.47 -17.26 14.64
C VAL A 157 -2.82 -18.29 13.73
N ASP A 158 -3.63 -19.05 13.02
CA ASP A 158 -3.18 -19.95 11.98
C ASP A 158 -3.12 -19.18 10.66
N VAL A 159 -1.97 -19.23 9.98
CA VAL A 159 -1.77 -18.64 8.66
C VAL A 159 -1.45 -19.76 7.67
N LYS A 160 -2.31 -19.96 6.69
CA LYS A 160 -2.17 -21.00 5.67
C LYS A 160 -1.98 -20.36 4.29
N ASN A 161 -0.92 -20.76 3.59
CA ASN A 161 -0.81 -20.48 2.16
C ASN A 161 -1.85 -21.32 1.40
N THR A 162 -2.77 -20.67 0.71
CA THR A 162 -3.87 -21.31 -0.03
C THR A 162 -3.66 -21.33 -1.53
N GLY A 163 -2.60 -20.67 -2.01
CA GLY A 163 -2.22 -20.69 -3.42
C GLY A 163 -1.22 -21.80 -3.73
N ASN A 164 -0.70 -21.79 -4.94
CA ASN A 164 0.20 -22.82 -5.48
C ASN A 164 1.66 -22.35 -5.56
N ARG A 165 2.00 -21.19 -5.03
CA ARG A 165 3.36 -20.64 -5.02
C ARG A 165 3.86 -20.45 -3.59
N ILE A 166 5.16 -20.62 -3.40
CA ILE A 166 5.81 -20.25 -2.14
C ILE A 166 5.71 -18.72 -1.97
N GLY A 167 5.37 -18.27 -0.80
CA GLY A 167 5.27 -16.86 -0.46
C GLY A 167 5.57 -16.59 1.00
N LYS A 168 5.77 -15.31 1.30
CA LYS A 168 5.90 -14.79 2.68
C LYS A 168 4.73 -13.86 2.94
N GLU A 169 4.26 -13.84 4.15
CA GLU A 169 3.17 -12.97 4.59
C GLU A 169 3.59 -12.19 5.83
N SER A 170 3.24 -10.91 5.86
CA SER A 170 3.40 -10.06 7.04
C SER A 170 2.08 -10.06 7.80
N VAL A 171 2.09 -10.68 8.97
CA VAL A 171 0.92 -10.71 9.86
C VAL A 171 0.93 -9.44 10.68
N LEU A 172 -0.07 -8.58 10.49
CA LEU A 172 -0.21 -7.32 11.21
C LEU A 172 -1.25 -7.50 12.32
N LEU A 173 -0.88 -7.14 13.53
CA LEU A 173 -1.77 -7.05 14.68
C LEU A 173 -1.98 -5.58 15.01
N PHE A 174 -3.23 -5.17 15.06
CA PHE A 174 -3.64 -3.84 15.47
C PHE A 174 -4.36 -3.93 16.82
N SER A 175 -4.02 -3.03 17.74
CA SER A 175 -4.63 -2.92 19.07
C SER A 175 -5.43 -1.64 19.20
#